data_6f88f61a5927018b38141256df6607a2
#
_entry.id   6f88f61a5927018b38141256df6607a2
#
_cell.length_a   1.000
_cell.length_b   1.000
_cell.length_c   1.000
_cell.angle_alpha   90.00
_cell.angle_beta   90.00
_cell.angle_gamma   90.00
#
_symmetry.space_group_name_H-M   'P 1'
#
loop_
_entity.id
_entity.type
_entity.pdbx_description
1 polymer ?
#
loop_
_entity_poly.entity_id
_entity_poly.type
_entity_poly.pdbx_seq_one_letter_code
_entity_poly.pdbx_strand_id
1 'polypeptide(L)'
;MSETAPPEQGVEPVCPRHPNRVAYVRCQRCGRPTCPECQQPAAVGIQCVDCVREGQKSMRSARTQFGAKVSTDGRPVVTLTIIGICVAVWLLQRVSPQVTDQLAFVPMFGKSEPWRFLTSAFAHSPGNLLHILFNMYALWILGQYLEPMLGRARFAALYLVSALGGSVSFLLLASPPVSAVGLGNNSWVTSMVGASGAVFGLFGALIVFNRHLGRSSRQLYILLAINAVIGFVPGIAWQAHLGGLIFGLAAGYVFRNQERNRGGSYRY
;
A
#
# COMPACT_ATOMS: atom_id res chain seq x y z
N MET A 1 -56.76 0.96 -63.06
CA MET A 1 -55.29 0.99 -63.24
C MET A 1 -54.75 1.73 -62.03
N SER A 2 -54.25 1.00 -61.04
CA SER A 2 -53.75 1.56 -59.78
C SER A 2 -52.22 1.67 -59.95
N GLU A 3 -51.74 2.92 -60.03
CA GLU A 3 -50.34 3.28 -60.22
C GLU A 3 -49.65 3.12 -58.84
N THR A 4 -48.87 2.08 -58.66
CA THR A 4 -48.04 1.88 -57.46
C THR A 4 -46.92 2.89 -57.48
N ALA A 5 -46.89 3.81 -56.52
CA ALA A 5 -45.81 4.75 -56.34
C ALA A 5 -44.48 4.01 -56.16
N PRO A 6 -43.35 4.53 -56.76
CA PRO A 6 -42.04 3.89 -56.63
C PRO A 6 -41.61 3.92 -55.15
N PRO A 7 -40.90 2.89 -54.69
CA PRO A 7 -40.38 2.85 -53.32
C PRO A 7 -39.44 4.02 -53.09
N GLU A 8 -39.67 4.82 -52.02
CA GLU A 8 -38.75 5.82 -51.56
C GLU A 8 -37.33 5.24 -51.41
N GLN A 9 -36.38 5.79 -52.15
CA GLN A 9 -34.98 5.41 -52.03
C GLN A 9 -34.49 5.83 -50.63
N GLY A 10 -34.61 4.90 -49.67
CA GLY A 10 -34.14 5.14 -48.29
C GLY A 10 -32.65 5.45 -48.30
N VAL A 11 -32.28 6.57 -47.71
CA VAL A 11 -30.88 6.97 -47.51
C VAL A 11 -30.16 5.85 -46.79
N GLU A 12 -29.10 5.30 -47.39
CA GLU A 12 -28.32 4.24 -46.79
C GLU A 12 -27.79 4.68 -45.39
N PRO A 13 -27.96 3.87 -44.34
CA PRO A 13 -27.53 4.22 -43.02
C PRO A 13 -25.98 4.26 -42.96
N VAL A 14 -25.44 5.42 -42.56
CA VAL A 14 -23.99 5.61 -42.43
C VAL A 14 -23.55 5.70 -40.97
N CYS A 15 -22.33 5.28 -40.70
CA CYS A 15 -21.76 5.39 -39.37
C CYS A 15 -21.51 6.85 -38.97
N PRO A 16 -22.05 7.38 -37.86
CA PRO A 16 -21.84 8.78 -37.48
C PRO A 16 -20.38 9.17 -37.27
N ARG A 17 -19.49 8.24 -36.98
CA ARG A 17 -18.04 8.48 -36.85
C ARG A 17 -17.29 8.37 -38.17
N HIS A 18 -17.88 7.68 -39.15
CA HIS A 18 -17.32 7.43 -40.47
C HIS A 18 -18.40 7.66 -41.56
N PRO A 19 -18.73 8.92 -41.89
CA PRO A 19 -19.85 9.25 -42.74
C PRO A 19 -19.77 8.62 -44.16
N ASN A 20 -18.58 8.23 -44.60
CA ASN A 20 -18.31 7.61 -45.90
C ASN A 20 -18.51 6.08 -45.87
N ARG A 21 -18.99 5.48 -44.74
CA ARG A 21 -19.15 4.05 -44.59
C ARG A 21 -20.58 3.70 -44.25
N VAL A 22 -21.17 2.90 -45.13
CA VAL A 22 -22.50 2.31 -44.91
C VAL A 22 -22.43 1.36 -43.70
N ALA A 23 -23.42 1.39 -42.83
CA ALA A 23 -23.46 0.64 -41.59
C ALA A 23 -24.87 0.13 -41.26
N TYR A 24 -25.15 -1.10 -41.59
CA TYR A 24 -26.46 -1.76 -41.35
C TYR A 24 -26.61 -2.30 -39.93
N VAL A 25 -25.50 -2.57 -39.23
CA VAL A 25 -25.54 -3.02 -37.84
C VAL A 25 -25.82 -1.82 -36.93
N ARG A 26 -26.81 -1.96 -36.04
CA ARG A 26 -27.20 -0.92 -35.08
C ARG A 26 -26.67 -1.21 -33.70
N CYS A 27 -26.20 -0.17 -33.01
CA CYS A 27 -25.82 -0.24 -31.61
C CYS A 27 -27.02 -0.59 -30.75
N GLN A 28 -26.94 -1.64 -29.92
CA GLN A 28 -28.04 -2.11 -29.05
C GLN A 28 -28.41 -1.08 -27.96
N ARG A 29 -27.51 -0.15 -27.61
CA ARG A 29 -27.76 0.85 -26.59
C ARG A 29 -28.35 2.16 -27.11
N CYS A 30 -27.91 2.67 -28.23
CA CYS A 30 -28.35 3.98 -28.75
C CYS A 30 -29.05 3.91 -30.12
N GLY A 31 -29.15 2.74 -30.76
CA GLY A 31 -29.80 2.55 -32.05
C GLY A 31 -29.03 3.09 -33.25
N ARG A 32 -27.93 3.83 -33.08
CA ARG A 32 -27.18 4.43 -34.21
C ARG A 32 -26.50 3.36 -35.05
N PRO A 33 -26.45 3.53 -36.39
CA PRO A 33 -25.72 2.64 -37.29
C PRO A 33 -24.23 2.66 -36.96
N THR A 34 -23.57 1.49 -37.03
CA THR A 34 -22.22 1.30 -36.54
C THR A 34 -21.41 0.44 -37.53
N CYS A 35 -20.39 1.01 -38.17
CA CYS A 35 -19.52 0.31 -39.11
C CYS A 35 -18.63 -0.72 -38.38
N PRO A 36 -18.04 -1.72 -39.07
CA PRO A 36 -17.26 -2.80 -38.43
C PRO A 36 -16.16 -2.30 -37.48
N GLU A 37 -15.48 -1.21 -37.82
CA GLU A 37 -14.42 -0.63 -36.94
C GLU A 37 -14.96 0.00 -35.66
N CYS A 38 -16.23 0.41 -35.63
CA CYS A 38 -16.88 1.01 -34.47
C CYS A 38 -17.71 0.00 -33.67
N GLN A 39 -17.80 -1.25 -34.10
CA GLN A 39 -18.52 -2.30 -33.42
C GLN A 39 -17.69 -2.84 -32.25
N GLN A 40 -18.28 -2.88 -31.07
CA GLN A 40 -17.69 -3.50 -29.87
C GLN A 40 -18.62 -4.60 -29.40
N PRO A 41 -18.14 -5.85 -29.26
CA PRO A 41 -18.93 -6.92 -28.68
C PRO A 41 -19.40 -6.58 -27.27
N ALA A 42 -20.65 -6.86 -26.97
CA ALA A 42 -21.24 -6.66 -25.65
C ALA A 42 -21.88 -7.98 -25.18
N ALA A 43 -22.29 -8.05 -23.91
CA ALA A 43 -22.97 -9.23 -23.37
C ALA A 43 -24.23 -9.59 -24.15
N VAL A 44 -24.87 -8.59 -24.77
CA VAL A 44 -25.97 -8.76 -25.71
C VAL A 44 -25.69 -7.92 -26.95
N GLY A 45 -25.40 -8.58 -28.09
CA GLY A 45 -25.20 -7.95 -29.38
C GLY A 45 -23.97 -7.02 -29.45
N ILE A 46 -24.14 -5.90 -30.16
CA ILE A 46 -23.05 -4.96 -30.46
C ILE A 46 -23.38 -3.57 -29.92
N GLN A 47 -22.37 -2.92 -29.34
CA GLN A 47 -22.43 -1.50 -28.93
C GLN A 47 -21.43 -0.66 -29.76
N CYS A 48 -21.76 0.61 -29.98
CA CYS A 48 -20.80 1.51 -30.59
C CYS A 48 -19.73 1.96 -29.56
N VAL A 49 -18.56 2.34 -30.06
CA VAL A 49 -17.42 2.80 -29.23
C VAL A 49 -17.79 3.98 -28.31
N ASP A 50 -18.74 4.84 -28.69
CA ASP A 50 -19.20 5.95 -27.84
C ASP A 50 -19.99 5.46 -26.64
N CYS A 51 -20.92 4.52 -26.86
CA CYS A 51 -21.72 3.92 -25.77
C CYS A 51 -20.84 3.10 -24.80
N VAL A 52 -19.85 2.38 -25.32
CA VAL A 52 -18.88 1.65 -24.46
C VAL A 52 -18.06 2.64 -23.63
N ARG A 53 -17.54 3.70 -24.24
CA ARG A 53 -16.77 4.75 -23.55
C ARG A 53 -17.61 5.47 -22.48
N GLU A 54 -18.86 5.79 -22.80
CA GLU A 54 -19.79 6.42 -21.85
C GLU A 54 -20.11 5.44 -20.70
N GLY A 55 -20.38 4.18 -21.01
CA GLY A 55 -20.56 3.13 -20.01
C GLY A 55 -19.36 2.98 -19.07
N GLN A 56 -18.14 2.98 -19.61
CA GLN A 56 -16.91 2.93 -18.83
C GLN A 56 -16.73 4.15 -17.91
N LYS A 57 -17.10 5.35 -18.36
CA LYS A 57 -17.07 6.57 -17.53
C LYS A 57 -18.08 6.52 -16.38
N SER A 58 -19.23 5.92 -16.60
CA SER A 58 -20.29 5.78 -15.58
C SER A 58 -20.07 4.61 -14.62
N MET A 59 -19.20 3.66 -14.97
CA MET A 59 -18.88 2.53 -14.08
C MET A 59 -18.12 3.04 -12.85
N ARG A 60 -18.71 2.81 -11.68
CA ARG A 60 -17.99 3.03 -10.42
C ARG A 60 -16.77 2.11 -10.37
N SER A 61 -15.60 2.69 -10.14
CA SER A 61 -14.38 1.89 -9.97
C SER A 61 -14.58 0.89 -8.82
N ALA A 62 -14.30 -0.38 -9.08
CA ALA A 62 -14.33 -1.41 -8.06
C ALA A 62 -13.43 -1.00 -6.88
N ARG A 63 -13.93 -1.19 -5.67
CA ARG A 63 -13.19 -0.89 -4.44
C ARG A 63 -12.90 -2.17 -3.68
N THR A 64 -11.76 -2.19 -3.00
CA THR A 64 -11.42 -3.26 -2.05
C THR A 64 -12.29 -3.18 -0.81
N GLN A 65 -12.24 -4.21 0.04
CA GLN A 65 -12.95 -4.23 1.32
C GLN A 65 -12.55 -3.08 2.27
N PHE A 66 -11.41 -2.43 2.02
CA PHE A 66 -10.93 -1.26 2.77
C PHE A 66 -11.00 0.03 1.93
N GLY A 67 -11.90 0.09 0.93
CA GLY A 67 -12.25 1.28 0.15
C GLY A 67 -11.18 1.80 -0.81
N ALA A 68 -10.09 1.06 -1.03
CA ALA A 68 -9.11 1.40 -2.05
C ALA A 68 -9.68 1.13 -3.46
N LYS A 69 -9.28 1.92 -4.45
CA LYS A 69 -9.54 1.59 -5.85
C LYS A 69 -8.76 0.31 -6.19
N VAL A 70 -9.44 -0.66 -6.79
CA VAL A 70 -8.76 -1.86 -7.30
C VAL A 70 -7.80 -1.42 -8.41
N SER A 71 -6.51 -1.71 -8.22
CA SER A 71 -5.50 -1.47 -9.26
C SER A 71 -5.58 -2.57 -10.30
N THR A 72 -5.60 -2.21 -11.57
CA THR A 72 -5.65 -3.17 -12.69
C THR A 72 -4.34 -3.91 -12.89
N ASP A 73 -3.21 -3.34 -12.44
CA ASP A 73 -1.88 -3.94 -12.59
C ASP A 73 -1.44 -4.81 -11.40
N GLY A 74 -2.16 -4.73 -10.27
CA GLY A 74 -1.91 -5.55 -9.08
C GLY A 74 -0.52 -5.38 -8.44
N ARG A 75 0.35 -4.53 -8.99
CA ARG A 75 1.74 -4.39 -8.54
C ARG A 75 1.82 -3.57 -7.24
N PRO A 76 2.55 -4.05 -6.22
CA PRO A 76 2.76 -3.33 -4.96
C PRO A 76 3.85 -2.26 -5.14
N VAL A 77 3.51 -1.16 -5.83
CA VAL A 77 4.47 -0.12 -6.25
C VAL A 77 5.12 0.55 -5.06
N VAL A 78 4.36 0.90 -4.01
CA VAL A 78 4.90 1.57 -2.81
C VAL A 78 5.86 0.63 -2.06
N THR A 79 5.50 -0.64 -1.95
CA THR A 79 6.36 -1.67 -1.35
C THR A 79 7.70 -1.76 -2.07
N LEU A 80 7.66 -1.89 -3.40
CA LEU A 80 8.87 -1.96 -4.22
C LEU A 80 9.70 -0.66 -4.16
N THR A 81 9.05 0.49 -4.10
CA THR A 81 9.71 1.79 -3.92
C THR A 81 10.44 1.86 -2.59
N ILE A 82 9.80 1.46 -1.48
CA ILE A 82 10.43 1.45 -0.16
C ILE A 82 11.62 0.49 -0.15
N ILE A 83 11.47 -0.71 -0.70
CA ILE A 83 12.56 -1.68 -0.82
C ILE A 83 13.72 -1.08 -1.62
N GLY A 84 13.44 -0.46 -2.76
CA GLY A 84 14.45 0.20 -3.59
C GLY A 84 15.20 1.31 -2.84
N ILE A 85 14.48 2.15 -2.08
CA ILE A 85 15.08 3.19 -1.22
C ILE A 85 15.97 2.56 -0.16
N CYS A 86 15.49 1.53 0.57
CA CYS A 86 16.27 0.86 1.60
C CYS A 86 17.57 0.25 1.04
N VAL A 87 17.48 -0.41 -0.11
CA VAL A 87 18.68 -0.99 -0.78
C VAL A 87 19.65 0.10 -1.21
N ALA A 88 19.15 1.18 -1.83
CA ALA A 88 20.00 2.31 -2.26
C ALA A 88 20.70 2.98 -1.07
N VAL A 89 19.94 3.25 0.01
CA VAL A 89 20.50 3.82 1.25
C VAL A 89 21.55 2.87 1.85
N TRP A 90 21.27 1.58 1.91
CA TRP A 90 22.20 0.59 2.44
C TRP A 90 23.50 0.52 1.63
N LEU A 91 23.43 0.58 0.31
CA LEU A 91 24.61 0.66 -0.55
C LEU A 91 25.42 1.94 -0.29
N LEU A 92 24.76 3.08 -0.13
CA LEU A 92 25.41 4.33 0.23
C LEU A 92 26.07 4.27 1.61
N GLN A 93 25.42 3.65 2.60
CA GLN A 93 26.00 3.42 3.93
C GLN A 93 27.27 2.55 3.88
N ARG A 94 27.40 1.64 2.90
CA ARG A 94 28.59 0.82 2.67
C ARG A 94 29.76 1.64 2.13
N VAL A 95 29.48 2.69 1.38
CA VAL A 95 30.49 3.57 0.77
C VAL A 95 30.87 4.71 1.71
N SER A 96 29.89 5.24 2.48
CA SER A 96 30.08 6.40 3.34
C SER A 96 29.43 6.18 4.71
N PRO A 97 30.23 6.00 5.78
CA PRO A 97 29.71 5.86 7.14
C PRO A 97 28.85 7.06 7.59
N GLN A 98 29.14 8.27 7.11
CA GLN A 98 28.40 9.51 7.41
C GLN A 98 26.92 9.38 7.07
N VAL A 99 26.56 8.59 6.05
CA VAL A 99 25.14 8.32 5.71
C VAL A 99 24.43 7.63 6.88
N THR A 100 25.09 6.67 7.53
CA THR A 100 24.53 6.02 8.73
C THR A 100 24.37 7.02 9.87
N ASP A 101 25.40 7.83 10.12
CA ASP A 101 25.42 8.82 11.20
C ASP A 101 24.30 9.86 11.06
N GLN A 102 23.94 10.23 9.84
CA GLN A 102 22.88 11.22 9.56
C GLN A 102 21.46 10.62 9.58
N LEU A 103 21.31 9.34 9.22
CA LEU A 103 20.00 8.72 9.07
C LEU A 103 19.56 7.90 10.28
N ALA A 104 20.48 7.34 11.05
CA ALA A 104 20.19 6.53 12.22
C ALA A 104 19.48 7.36 13.31
N PHE A 105 18.51 6.76 13.96
CA PHE A 105 17.86 7.40 15.12
C PHE A 105 18.73 7.19 16.37
N VAL A 106 19.01 8.29 17.04
CA VAL A 106 19.70 8.31 18.34
C VAL A 106 18.86 9.17 19.30
N PRO A 107 18.40 8.64 20.45
CA PRO A 107 17.55 9.38 21.38
C PRO A 107 18.08 10.77 21.75
N MET A 108 19.39 10.89 21.96
CA MET A 108 20.05 12.15 22.30
C MET A 108 19.79 13.26 21.26
N PHE A 109 19.68 12.92 19.99
CA PHE A 109 19.46 13.87 18.90
C PHE A 109 17.98 14.04 18.52
N GLY A 110 17.05 13.39 19.22
CA GLY A 110 15.64 13.39 18.86
C GLY A 110 15.00 14.79 18.78
N LYS A 111 15.47 15.78 19.58
CA LYS A 111 14.98 17.15 19.52
C LYS A 111 15.66 17.99 18.44
N SER A 112 16.96 17.84 18.25
CA SER A 112 17.74 18.64 17.29
C SER A 112 17.62 18.14 15.86
N GLU A 113 17.37 16.84 15.67
CA GLU A 113 17.40 16.17 14.38
C GLU A 113 16.14 15.30 14.16
N PRO A 114 14.93 15.92 14.09
CA PRO A 114 13.66 15.20 14.12
C PRO A 114 13.43 14.31 12.88
N TRP A 115 14.11 14.55 11.75
CA TRP A 115 14.02 13.68 10.57
C TRP A 115 14.44 12.25 10.86
N ARG A 116 15.32 12.01 11.84
CA ARG A 116 15.81 10.68 12.22
C ARG A 116 14.72 9.74 12.69
N PHE A 117 13.59 10.25 13.20
CA PHE A 117 12.44 9.44 13.55
C PHE A 117 11.87 8.63 12.37
N LEU A 118 12.05 9.13 11.15
CA LEU A 118 11.56 8.47 9.94
C LEU A 118 12.71 7.91 9.09
N THR A 119 13.84 8.62 8.98
CA THR A 119 14.94 8.19 8.11
C THR A 119 15.59 6.89 8.57
N SER A 120 15.60 6.63 9.89
CA SER A 120 16.12 5.38 10.45
C SER A 120 15.42 4.14 9.94
N ALA A 121 14.14 4.23 9.53
CA ALA A 121 13.39 3.12 8.95
C ALA A 121 13.82 2.76 7.52
N PHE A 122 14.66 3.57 6.89
CA PHE A 122 15.22 3.31 5.57
C PHE A 122 16.70 2.94 5.63
N ALA A 123 17.38 3.22 6.75
CA ALA A 123 18.77 2.84 6.98
C ALA A 123 18.85 1.41 7.56
N HIS A 124 19.92 0.69 7.26
CA HIS A 124 20.15 -0.67 7.77
C HIS A 124 21.60 -0.82 8.20
N SER A 125 21.89 -1.84 9.02
CA SER A 125 23.27 -2.11 9.47
C SER A 125 24.16 -2.46 8.28
N PRO A 126 25.21 -1.66 7.97
CA PRO A 126 26.05 -1.92 6.79
C PRO A 126 26.82 -3.25 6.88
N GLY A 127 27.19 -3.67 8.09
CA GLY A 127 27.94 -4.89 8.35
C GLY A 127 27.10 -6.17 8.41
N ASN A 128 25.75 -6.05 8.41
CA ASN A 128 24.87 -7.19 8.57
C ASN A 128 23.91 -7.33 7.38
N LEU A 129 24.31 -8.15 6.41
CA LEU A 129 23.48 -8.42 5.21
C LEU A 129 22.14 -9.08 5.56
N LEU A 130 22.12 -9.95 6.57
CA LEU A 130 20.88 -10.63 6.97
C LEU A 130 19.85 -9.64 7.52
N HIS A 131 20.29 -8.56 8.17
CA HIS A 131 19.40 -7.54 8.69
C HIS A 131 18.58 -6.88 7.58
N ILE A 132 19.18 -6.44 6.48
CA ILE A 132 18.45 -5.87 5.36
C ILE A 132 17.64 -6.94 4.61
N LEU A 133 18.20 -8.13 4.38
CA LEU A 133 17.50 -9.19 3.67
C LEU A 133 16.19 -9.61 4.36
N PHE A 134 16.22 -9.85 5.68
CA PHE A 134 15.01 -10.21 6.42
C PHE A 134 13.97 -9.07 6.45
N ASN A 135 14.42 -7.82 6.61
CA ASN A 135 13.51 -6.68 6.54
C ASN A 135 12.84 -6.57 5.17
N MET A 136 13.61 -6.63 4.09
CA MET A 136 13.07 -6.51 2.72
C MET A 136 12.16 -7.69 2.36
N TYR A 137 12.52 -8.89 2.78
CA TYR A 137 11.68 -10.07 2.57
C TYR A 137 10.33 -9.96 3.31
N ALA A 138 10.34 -9.58 4.57
CA ALA A 138 9.13 -9.39 5.34
C ALA A 138 8.27 -8.25 4.77
N LEU A 139 8.90 -7.12 4.41
CA LEU A 139 8.23 -6.00 3.77
C LEU A 139 7.60 -6.40 2.43
N TRP A 140 8.31 -7.20 1.63
CA TRP A 140 7.81 -7.68 0.35
C TRP A 140 6.57 -8.57 0.51
N ILE A 141 6.63 -9.57 1.41
CA ILE A 141 5.47 -10.47 1.65
C ILE A 141 4.26 -9.69 2.18
N LEU A 142 4.46 -8.87 3.22
CA LEU A 142 3.38 -8.10 3.82
C LEU A 142 2.83 -7.05 2.85
N GLY A 143 3.70 -6.42 2.09
CA GLY A 143 3.34 -5.39 1.13
C GLY A 143 2.53 -5.92 -0.04
N GLN A 144 2.89 -7.07 -0.59
CA GLN A 144 2.09 -7.73 -1.64
C GLN A 144 0.65 -8.00 -1.19
N TYR A 145 0.44 -8.25 0.09
CA TYR A 145 -0.88 -8.52 0.64
C TYR A 145 -1.62 -7.23 1.07
N LEU A 146 -0.94 -6.34 1.81
CA LEU A 146 -1.55 -5.16 2.41
C LEU A 146 -1.73 -3.99 1.44
N GLU A 147 -0.79 -3.76 0.52
CA GLU A 147 -0.88 -2.62 -0.40
C GLU A 147 -2.06 -2.71 -1.36
N PRO A 148 -2.33 -3.85 -2.04
CA PRO A 148 -3.53 -3.99 -2.85
C PRO A 148 -4.82 -3.87 -2.02
N MET A 149 -4.82 -4.34 -0.78
CA MET A 149 -5.97 -4.32 0.10
C MET A 149 -6.31 -2.90 0.60
N LEU A 150 -5.30 -2.11 0.99
CA LEU A 150 -5.44 -0.77 1.55
C LEU A 150 -5.39 0.34 0.51
N GLY A 151 -4.74 0.10 -0.62
CA GLY A 151 -4.32 1.08 -1.61
C GLY A 151 -3.02 1.79 -1.22
N ARG A 152 -2.35 2.36 -2.22
CA ARG A 152 -1.00 2.94 -2.11
C ARG A 152 -0.86 3.95 -0.97
N ALA A 153 -1.76 4.93 -0.89
CA ALA A 153 -1.67 6.01 0.11
C ALA A 153 -1.82 5.51 1.55
N ARG A 154 -2.79 4.62 1.82
CA ARG A 154 -2.99 4.08 3.17
C ARG A 154 -1.87 3.12 3.57
N PHE A 155 -1.35 2.35 2.62
CA PHE A 155 -0.20 1.48 2.88
C PHE A 155 1.06 2.31 3.22
N ALA A 156 1.34 3.37 2.44
CA ALA A 156 2.44 4.29 2.74
C ALA A 156 2.27 4.95 4.13
N ALA A 157 1.06 5.45 4.44
CA ALA A 157 0.75 6.03 5.74
C ALA A 157 0.94 5.01 6.88
N LEU A 158 0.48 3.76 6.70
CA LEU A 158 0.67 2.69 7.68
C LEU A 158 2.16 2.43 7.94
N TYR A 159 2.97 2.33 6.88
CA TYR A 159 4.42 2.13 7.01
C TYR A 159 5.07 3.28 7.78
N LEU A 160 4.81 4.54 7.40
CA LEU A 160 5.43 5.72 8.00
C LEU A 160 4.98 5.94 9.46
N VAL A 161 3.69 5.76 9.76
CA VAL A 161 3.16 5.87 11.13
C VAL A 161 3.75 4.78 12.03
N SER A 162 3.91 3.57 11.52
CA SER A 162 4.52 2.46 12.26
C SER A 162 6.03 2.69 12.47
N ALA A 163 6.74 3.21 11.48
CA ALA A 163 8.14 3.63 11.62
C ALA A 163 8.31 4.69 12.71
N LEU A 164 7.48 5.73 12.65
CA LEU A 164 7.45 6.80 13.67
C LEU A 164 7.17 6.23 15.07
N GLY A 165 6.16 5.35 15.18
CA GLY A 165 5.82 4.68 16.43
C GLY A 165 6.99 3.86 16.99
N GLY A 166 7.75 3.20 16.13
CA GLY A 166 8.98 2.49 16.51
C GLY A 166 10.02 3.43 17.12
N SER A 167 10.33 4.53 16.44
CA SER A 167 11.32 5.52 16.92
C SER A 167 10.87 6.22 18.19
N VAL A 168 9.57 6.57 18.28
CA VAL A 168 8.99 7.18 19.51
C VAL A 168 9.10 6.21 20.68
N SER A 169 8.75 4.95 20.50
CA SER A 169 8.85 3.95 21.56
C SER A 169 10.30 3.71 21.98
N PHE A 170 11.23 3.69 21.02
CA PHE A 170 12.66 3.59 21.32
C PHE A 170 13.14 4.79 22.16
N LEU A 171 12.69 6.00 21.84
CA LEU A 171 12.99 7.21 22.63
C LEU A 171 12.44 7.14 24.06
N LEU A 172 11.14 6.77 24.18
CA LEU A 172 10.46 6.75 25.49
C LEU A 172 10.98 5.68 26.44
N LEU A 173 11.51 4.58 25.89
CA LEU A 173 12.08 3.47 26.64
C LEU A 173 13.61 3.52 26.71
N ALA A 174 14.23 4.58 26.15
CA ALA A 174 15.66 4.77 26.27
C ALA A 174 16.04 5.14 27.70
N SER A 175 17.03 4.44 28.24
CA SER A 175 17.60 4.76 29.56
C SER A 175 18.61 5.89 29.39
N PRO A 176 18.44 7.04 30.10
CA PRO A 176 19.47 8.08 30.13
C PRO A 176 20.77 7.52 30.73
N PRO A 177 21.94 8.11 30.43
CA PRO A 177 23.18 7.71 31.07
C PRO A 177 23.06 7.91 32.57
N VAL A 178 22.96 6.80 33.31
CA VAL A 178 23.03 6.88 34.79
C VAL A 178 24.47 7.21 35.11
N SER A 179 24.69 8.47 35.51
CA SER A 179 25.94 8.94 36.00
C SER A 179 26.43 8.04 37.17
N ALA A 180 27.71 7.72 37.16
CA ALA A 180 28.58 7.27 38.25
C ALA A 180 28.76 5.77 38.48
N VAL A 181 27.97 4.83 37.99
CA VAL A 181 28.24 3.40 38.32
C VAL A 181 28.20 2.49 37.10
N GLY A 182 28.65 2.87 35.94
CA GLY A 182 29.07 1.99 34.82
C GLY A 182 28.24 0.74 34.41
N LEU A 183 27.06 0.53 34.99
CA LEU A 183 26.24 -0.68 34.83
C LEU A 183 24.90 -0.42 34.11
N GLY A 184 24.67 0.77 33.56
CA GLY A 184 23.45 1.09 32.82
C GLY A 184 23.62 0.83 31.34
N ASN A 185 22.68 0.14 30.74
CA ASN A 185 22.54 0.00 29.28
C ASN A 185 22.27 1.41 28.71
N ASN A 186 23.33 2.09 28.20
CA ASN A 186 23.27 3.50 27.77
C ASN A 186 22.57 3.61 26.40
N SER A 187 21.28 3.29 26.37
CA SER A 187 20.49 3.33 25.14
C SER A 187 20.22 4.75 24.63
N TRP A 188 20.50 5.78 25.46
CA TRP A 188 20.34 7.19 25.07
C TRP A 188 21.25 7.61 23.93
N VAL A 189 22.44 7.03 23.85
CA VAL A 189 23.43 7.26 22.78
C VAL A 189 23.51 6.11 21.78
N THR A 190 22.68 5.09 21.93
CA THR A 190 22.66 3.95 21.02
C THR A 190 21.91 4.32 19.75
N SER A 191 22.55 4.04 18.61
CA SER A 191 21.91 4.23 17.30
C SER A 191 20.96 3.09 16.95
N MET A 192 19.83 3.44 16.38
CA MET A 192 18.81 2.51 15.87
C MET A 192 18.64 2.71 14.36
N VAL A 193 18.67 1.62 13.61
CA VAL A 193 18.39 1.55 12.17
C VAL A 193 17.56 0.32 11.85
N GLY A 194 16.75 0.40 10.81
CA GLY A 194 16.02 -0.73 10.25
C GLY A 194 14.53 -0.48 10.02
N ALA A 195 14.02 -1.07 8.95
CA ALA A 195 12.59 -1.05 8.63
C ALA A 195 11.74 -1.89 9.60
N SER A 196 12.35 -2.60 10.54
CA SER A 196 11.68 -3.61 11.37
C SER A 196 10.56 -3.04 12.23
N GLY A 197 10.70 -1.83 12.79
CA GLY A 197 9.61 -1.17 13.49
C GLY A 197 8.36 -1.02 12.60
N ALA A 198 8.53 -0.53 11.37
CA ALA A 198 7.44 -0.44 10.41
C ALA A 198 6.87 -1.82 10.04
N VAL A 199 7.73 -2.81 9.81
CA VAL A 199 7.32 -4.21 9.51
C VAL A 199 6.46 -4.79 10.64
N PHE A 200 6.84 -4.56 11.91
CA PHE A 200 6.01 -4.98 13.06
C PHE A 200 4.66 -4.26 13.07
N GLY A 201 4.61 -3.00 12.63
CA GLY A 201 3.35 -2.29 12.46
C GLY A 201 2.47 -2.89 11.35
N LEU A 202 3.07 -3.32 10.24
CA LEU A 202 2.34 -4.06 9.19
C LEU A 202 1.75 -5.37 9.74
N PHE A 203 2.47 -6.12 10.58
CA PHE A 203 1.93 -7.29 11.27
C PHE A 203 0.76 -6.91 12.19
N GLY A 204 0.88 -5.82 12.96
CA GLY A 204 -0.19 -5.32 13.82
C GLY A 204 -1.46 -5.01 13.04
N ALA A 205 -1.35 -4.26 11.96
CA ALA A 205 -2.48 -3.95 11.09
C ALA A 205 -3.11 -5.22 10.48
N LEU A 206 -2.28 -6.17 10.03
CA LEU A 206 -2.74 -7.44 9.46
C LEU A 206 -3.53 -8.27 10.48
N ILE A 207 -3.15 -8.28 11.76
CA ILE A 207 -3.92 -8.93 12.83
C ILE A 207 -5.33 -8.31 12.92
N VAL A 208 -5.42 -6.97 12.94
CA VAL A 208 -6.71 -6.26 13.00
C VAL A 208 -7.58 -6.61 11.80
N PHE A 209 -7.01 -6.63 10.60
CA PHE A 209 -7.75 -6.94 9.38
C PHE A 209 -8.19 -8.39 9.32
N ASN A 210 -7.32 -9.34 9.68
CA ASN A 210 -7.69 -10.76 9.73
C ASN A 210 -8.84 -11.00 10.70
N ARG A 211 -8.80 -10.40 11.91
CA ARG A 211 -9.90 -10.51 12.88
C ARG A 211 -11.20 -9.91 12.33
N HIS A 212 -11.10 -8.79 11.63
CA HIS A 212 -12.28 -8.17 11.01
C HIS A 212 -12.89 -9.05 9.91
N LEU A 213 -12.05 -9.77 9.17
CA LEU A 213 -12.45 -10.65 8.05
C LEU A 213 -12.78 -12.08 8.51
N GLY A 214 -12.78 -12.35 9.81
CA GLY A 214 -13.00 -13.71 10.36
C GLY A 214 -11.88 -14.70 10.02
N ARG A 215 -10.68 -14.21 9.67
CA ARG A 215 -9.52 -15.04 9.33
C ARG A 215 -8.68 -15.33 10.56
N SER A 216 -8.07 -16.52 10.60
CA SER A 216 -7.13 -16.90 11.67
C SER A 216 -5.86 -16.05 11.60
N SER A 217 -5.42 -15.55 12.76
CA SER A 217 -4.12 -14.88 12.94
C SER A 217 -3.11 -15.74 13.73
N ARG A 218 -3.37 -17.03 13.92
CA ARG A 218 -2.52 -17.92 14.75
C ARG A 218 -1.05 -17.89 14.30
N GLN A 219 -0.79 -17.98 12.99
CA GLN A 219 0.57 -17.94 12.45
C GLN A 219 1.27 -16.60 12.73
N LEU A 220 0.53 -15.48 12.67
CA LEU A 220 1.07 -14.15 12.98
C LEU A 220 1.45 -14.06 14.47
N TYR A 221 0.64 -14.59 15.37
CA TYR A 221 0.97 -14.61 16.80
C TYR A 221 2.20 -15.45 17.09
N ILE A 222 2.33 -16.63 16.47
CA ILE A 222 3.52 -17.47 16.61
C ILE A 222 4.76 -16.73 16.12
N LEU A 223 4.69 -16.09 14.94
CA LEU A 223 5.79 -15.33 14.37
C LEU A 223 6.18 -14.15 15.27
N LEU A 224 5.20 -13.42 15.81
CA LEU A 224 5.45 -12.32 16.74
C LEU A 224 6.07 -12.81 18.05
N ALA A 225 5.63 -13.95 18.57
CA ALA A 225 6.22 -14.55 19.78
C ALA A 225 7.68 -14.95 19.56
N ILE A 226 8.01 -15.58 18.44
CA ILE A 226 9.39 -15.90 18.06
C ILE A 226 10.23 -14.61 17.96
N ASN A 227 9.73 -13.59 17.27
CA ASN A 227 10.43 -12.32 17.12
C ASN A 227 10.56 -11.57 18.46
N ALA A 228 9.60 -11.69 19.37
CA ALA A 228 9.71 -11.13 20.72
C ALA A 228 10.88 -11.78 21.49
N VAL A 229 11.05 -13.10 21.40
CA VAL A 229 12.20 -13.81 22.01
C VAL A 229 13.51 -13.37 21.37
N ILE A 230 13.58 -13.29 20.03
CA ILE A 230 14.75 -12.81 19.30
C ILE A 230 15.06 -11.35 19.68
N GLY A 231 14.05 -10.54 19.97
CA GLY A 231 14.21 -9.14 20.37
C GLY A 231 15.09 -8.93 21.61
N PHE A 232 15.26 -9.93 22.46
CA PHE A 232 16.18 -9.87 23.61
C PHE A 232 17.66 -10.11 23.24
N VAL A 233 17.93 -10.46 21.98
CA VAL A 233 19.33 -10.59 21.51
C VAL A 233 19.98 -9.18 21.46
N PRO A 234 21.20 -9.02 22.01
CA PRO A 234 21.91 -7.74 21.96
C PRO A 234 22.02 -7.19 20.54
N GLY A 235 21.77 -5.89 20.38
CA GLY A 235 21.77 -5.21 19.08
C GLY A 235 20.41 -5.17 18.36
N ILE A 236 19.38 -5.79 18.93
CA ILE A 236 18.01 -5.69 18.40
C ILE A 236 17.22 -4.66 19.22
N ALA A 237 16.67 -3.66 18.53
CA ALA A 237 15.84 -2.61 19.12
C ALA A 237 14.39 -3.10 19.35
N TRP A 238 14.18 -4.00 20.32
CA TRP A 238 12.86 -4.54 20.63
C TRP A 238 11.81 -3.48 20.95
N GLN A 239 12.26 -2.34 21.53
CA GLN A 239 11.42 -1.18 21.83
C GLN A 239 10.78 -0.62 20.54
N ALA A 240 11.54 -0.56 19.46
CA ALA A 240 11.04 -0.12 18.16
C ALA A 240 10.04 -1.13 17.56
N HIS A 241 10.25 -2.42 17.76
CA HIS A 241 9.30 -3.45 17.34
C HIS A 241 7.97 -3.31 18.09
N LEU A 242 8.02 -3.12 19.40
CA LEU A 242 6.83 -2.92 20.23
C LEU A 242 6.06 -1.67 19.82
N GLY A 243 6.76 -0.54 19.67
CA GLY A 243 6.14 0.72 19.22
C GLY A 243 5.51 0.61 17.85
N GLY A 244 6.24 0.05 16.89
CA GLY A 244 5.71 -0.20 15.56
C GLY A 244 4.45 -1.05 15.58
N LEU A 245 4.45 -2.15 16.32
CA LEU A 245 3.29 -3.03 16.50
C LEU A 245 2.07 -2.29 17.05
N ILE A 246 2.25 -1.49 18.12
CA ILE A 246 1.17 -0.72 18.75
C ILE A 246 0.58 0.29 17.76
N PHE A 247 1.43 1.07 17.10
CA PHE A 247 0.98 2.08 16.14
C PHE A 247 0.32 1.43 14.91
N GLY A 248 0.82 0.28 14.47
CA GLY A 248 0.22 -0.49 13.39
C GLY A 248 -1.14 -1.07 13.74
N LEU A 249 -1.32 -1.60 14.96
CA LEU A 249 -2.63 -2.03 15.49
C LEU A 249 -3.62 -0.85 15.51
N ALA A 250 -3.19 0.31 16.02
CA ALA A 250 -4.02 1.52 16.08
C ALA A 250 -4.42 2.01 14.68
N ALA A 251 -3.47 2.12 13.76
CA ALA A 251 -3.73 2.51 12.37
C ALA A 251 -4.67 1.52 11.66
N GLY A 252 -4.46 0.21 11.86
CA GLY A 252 -5.34 -0.82 11.33
C GLY A 252 -6.77 -0.69 11.85
N TYR A 253 -6.94 -0.39 13.13
CA TYR A 253 -8.25 -0.14 13.74
C TYR A 253 -8.93 1.11 13.13
N VAL A 254 -8.18 2.20 12.93
CA VAL A 254 -8.70 3.43 12.30
C VAL A 254 -9.17 3.14 10.86
N PHE A 255 -8.35 2.46 10.07
CA PHE A 255 -8.70 2.15 8.69
C PHE A 255 -9.92 1.24 8.60
N ARG A 256 -10.03 0.24 9.48
CA ARG A 256 -11.22 -0.61 9.58
C ARG A 256 -12.49 0.20 9.87
N ASN A 257 -12.45 1.12 10.82
CA ASN A 257 -13.62 1.91 11.23
C ASN A 257 -14.05 2.90 10.16
N GLN A 258 -13.12 3.52 9.43
CA GLN A 258 -13.45 4.40 8.32
C GLN A 258 -14.30 3.71 7.25
N GLU A 259 -14.09 2.42 7.00
CA GLU A 259 -14.90 1.67 6.03
C GLU A 259 -16.26 1.27 6.59
N ARG A 260 -16.35 0.92 7.86
CA ARG A 260 -17.65 0.64 8.50
C ARG A 260 -18.60 1.84 8.41
N ASN A 261 -18.06 3.05 8.60
CA ASN A 261 -18.85 4.28 8.52
C ASN A 261 -19.25 4.63 7.07
N ARG A 262 -18.45 4.23 6.06
CA ARG A 262 -18.78 4.41 4.64
C ARG A 262 -19.77 3.36 4.13
N GLY A 263 -19.69 2.12 4.62
CA GLY A 263 -20.58 1.01 4.25
C GLY A 263 -21.98 1.13 4.85
N GLY A 264 -22.15 1.83 5.97
CA GLY A 264 -23.45 2.08 6.59
C GLY A 264 -24.40 2.96 5.77
N SER A 265 -23.88 3.65 4.74
CA SER A 265 -24.69 4.47 3.80
C SER A 265 -25.35 3.67 2.67
N TYR A 266 -25.19 2.35 2.59
CA TYR A 266 -25.69 1.48 1.51
C TYR A 266 -26.49 0.27 2.03
N ARG A 267 -27.28 0.46 3.08
CA ARG A 267 -28.36 -0.49 3.40
C ARG A 267 -29.65 0.08 2.85
N TYR A 268 -29.98 -0.34 1.63
CA TYR A 268 -31.34 -0.43 1.10
C TYR A 268 -31.48 -1.75 0.35
#